data_c9215de9e9a7fbd4ff9e7459266945d8
#
_entry.id   c9215de9e9a7fbd4ff9e7459266945d8
#
_cell.length_a   1.000
_cell.length_b   1.000
_cell.length_c   1.000
_cell.angle_alpha   90.00
_cell.angle_beta   90.00
_cell.angle_gamma   90.00
#
_symmetry.space_group_name_H-M   'P 1'
#
loop_
_entity.id
_entity.type
_entity.pdbx_description
1 polymer ?
#
loop_
_entity_poly.entity_id
_entity_poly.type
_entity_poly.pdbx_seq_one_letter_code
_entity_poly.pdbx_strand_id
1 'polypeptide(L)'
;MVATARQPKLQYNNGLRYSAKFDMGYNYIMTKQIVFFGSSPFSCIVLEKLLIAHCSVLSVVTTEDKPVGRHLRITPNPVKVLAQKNNIPVFETMNDYCMTMNDNRMTVGLVAAYGKIIPQEILDKFNAQIYNIHPSLLPKYRGPSPLQQQILDGVIDTGVTIIKMDDKMDHGPIISFARDVILPDDTTITLGNRLFSLGADLILNSQFS
;
A
#
# COMPACT_ATOMS: atom_id res chain seq x y z
N MET A 1 -9.61 13.98 37.38
CA MET A 1 -10.64 13.52 36.42
C MET A 1 -9.88 12.92 35.24
N VAL A 2 -9.88 11.61 35.13
CA VAL A 2 -9.20 10.88 34.03
C VAL A 2 -10.18 10.83 32.86
N ALA A 3 -9.82 11.48 31.74
CA ALA A 3 -10.62 11.44 30.52
C ALA A 3 -10.55 10.02 29.94
N THR A 4 -11.63 9.28 30.01
CA THR A 4 -11.80 8.00 29.33
C THR A 4 -11.84 8.24 27.82
N ALA A 5 -10.79 7.84 27.14
CA ALA A 5 -10.76 7.82 25.67
C ALA A 5 -11.90 6.90 25.16
N ARG A 6 -12.89 7.47 24.49
CA ARG A 6 -13.96 6.72 23.84
C ARG A 6 -13.35 5.86 22.74
N GLN A 7 -13.54 4.56 22.83
CA GLN A 7 -13.19 3.64 21.74
C GLN A 7 -13.98 4.01 20.46
N PRO A 8 -13.35 3.98 19.29
CA PRO A 8 -14.04 4.27 18.02
C PRO A 8 -15.15 3.24 17.79
N LYS A 9 -16.33 3.72 17.39
CA LYS A 9 -17.46 2.84 17.03
C LYS A 9 -17.10 2.05 15.78
N LEU A 10 -17.16 0.72 15.86
CA LEU A 10 -17.01 -0.18 14.73
C LEU A 10 -18.20 -0.02 13.79
N GLN A 11 -17.94 0.27 12.53
CA GLN A 11 -18.97 0.23 11.49
C GLN A 11 -18.83 -1.06 10.67
N TYR A 12 -19.96 -1.59 10.21
CA TYR A 12 -20.03 -2.79 9.38
C TYR A 12 -20.47 -2.39 7.97
N ASN A 13 -19.69 -2.79 6.96
CA ASN A 13 -20.13 -2.76 5.58
C ASN A 13 -19.74 -4.11 4.95
N ASN A 14 -20.68 -4.83 4.35
CA ASN A 14 -20.51 -6.16 3.75
C ASN A 14 -19.82 -7.21 4.64
N GLY A 15 -20.12 -7.21 5.96
CA GLY A 15 -19.60 -8.21 6.91
C GLY A 15 -18.17 -7.99 7.41
N LEU A 16 -17.47 -6.97 6.91
CA LEU A 16 -16.12 -6.61 7.34
C LEU A 16 -16.15 -5.58 8.47
N ARG A 17 -15.28 -5.76 9.48
CA ARG A 17 -15.14 -4.83 10.61
C ARG A 17 -14.06 -3.81 10.31
N TYR A 18 -14.43 -2.54 10.20
CA TYR A 18 -13.49 -1.43 10.04
C TYR A 18 -13.37 -0.64 11.33
N SER A 19 -12.17 -0.19 11.66
CA SER A 19 -11.96 0.91 12.59
C SER A 19 -11.51 2.13 11.80
N ALA A 20 -12.45 2.86 11.21
CA ALA A 20 -12.17 4.15 10.60
C ALA A 20 -12.94 5.23 11.38
N LYS A 21 -12.30 6.35 11.70
CA LYS A 21 -13.01 7.58 12.02
C LYS A 21 -13.65 8.09 10.73
N PHE A 22 -14.95 7.84 10.55
CA PHE A 22 -15.71 8.44 9.46
C PHE A 22 -16.15 9.85 9.88
N ASP A 23 -15.59 10.85 9.24
CA ASP A 23 -16.22 12.16 9.14
C ASP A 23 -16.54 12.40 7.66
N MET A 24 -17.71 13.00 7.35
CA MET A 24 -18.21 13.15 5.98
C MET A 24 -17.52 14.32 5.26
N GLY A 25 -16.19 14.25 5.13
CA GLY A 25 -15.37 15.13 4.31
C GLY A 25 -14.84 14.42 3.07
N TYR A 26 -14.47 15.18 2.06
CA TYR A 26 -13.88 14.66 0.81
C TYR A 26 -12.74 13.67 1.09
N ASN A 27 -12.75 12.54 0.36
CA ASN A 27 -11.73 11.51 0.47
C ASN A 27 -10.34 12.13 0.19
N TYR A 28 -9.49 12.17 1.21
CA TYR A 28 -8.19 12.86 1.17
C TYR A 28 -7.34 12.44 -0.01
N ILE A 29 -7.25 11.13 -0.29
CA ILE A 29 -6.39 10.61 -1.35
C ILE A 29 -6.87 11.04 -2.75
N MET A 30 -8.20 11.25 -2.92
CA MET A 30 -8.78 11.67 -4.19
C MET A 30 -8.43 13.12 -4.55
N THR A 31 -8.04 13.94 -3.58
CA THR A 31 -7.65 15.34 -3.78
C THR A 31 -6.14 15.52 -3.96
N LYS A 32 -5.36 14.44 -3.87
CA LYS A 32 -3.90 14.46 -3.95
C LYS A 32 -3.38 13.87 -5.25
N GLN A 33 -2.20 14.31 -5.64
CA GLN A 33 -1.41 13.63 -6.65
C GLN A 33 -0.64 12.49 -5.99
N ILE A 34 -0.74 11.31 -6.56
CA ILE A 34 -0.16 10.09 -5.99
C ILE A 34 1.11 9.74 -6.77
N VAL A 35 2.20 9.52 -6.03
CA VAL A 35 3.35 8.76 -6.53
C VAL A 35 3.22 7.35 -5.99
N PHE A 36 3.09 6.40 -6.90
CA PHE A 36 2.86 5.00 -6.55
C PHE A 36 4.16 4.21 -6.57
N PHE A 37 4.49 3.55 -5.47
CA PHE A 37 5.66 2.68 -5.32
C PHE A 37 5.21 1.23 -5.28
N GLY A 38 5.56 0.44 -6.30
CA GLY A 38 5.16 -0.96 -6.38
C GLY A 38 5.95 -1.73 -7.42
N SER A 39 6.10 -3.05 -7.24
CA SER A 39 6.87 -3.88 -8.17
C SER A 39 6.35 -5.32 -8.33
N SER A 40 5.31 -5.70 -7.62
CA SER A 40 4.76 -7.06 -7.66
C SER A 40 3.39 -7.12 -8.35
N PRO A 41 2.88 -8.31 -8.69
CA PRO A 41 1.50 -8.46 -9.14
C PRO A 41 0.46 -7.90 -8.15
N PHE A 42 0.73 -7.97 -6.85
CA PHE A 42 -0.14 -7.36 -5.82
C PHE A 42 -0.22 -5.84 -5.93
N SER A 43 0.88 -5.20 -6.34
CA SER A 43 0.92 -3.77 -6.59
C SER A 43 0.00 -3.36 -7.74
N CYS A 44 -0.15 -4.23 -8.77
CA CYS A 44 -1.05 -3.98 -9.88
C CYS A 44 -2.51 -3.89 -9.43
N ILE A 45 -2.93 -4.76 -8.49
CA ILE A 45 -4.29 -4.73 -7.93
C ILE A 45 -4.61 -3.36 -7.32
N VAL A 46 -3.65 -2.81 -6.56
CA VAL A 46 -3.80 -1.50 -5.92
C VAL A 46 -3.83 -0.40 -6.98
N LEU A 47 -2.87 -0.40 -7.91
CA LEU A 47 -2.79 0.61 -8.97
C LEU A 47 -4.05 0.61 -9.85
N GLU A 48 -4.56 -0.55 -10.24
CA GLU A 48 -5.81 -0.68 -11.02
C GLU A 48 -7.00 -0.07 -10.28
N LYS A 49 -7.15 -0.34 -8.97
CA LYS A 49 -8.23 0.25 -8.17
C LYS A 49 -8.12 1.77 -8.07
N LEU A 50 -6.90 2.31 -7.92
CA LEU A 50 -6.69 3.76 -7.93
C LEU A 50 -7.11 4.38 -9.27
N LEU A 51 -6.77 3.74 -10.39
CA LEU A 51 -7.12 4.21 -11.73
C LEU A 51 -8.64 4.12 -12.00
N ILE A 52 -9.28 3.02 -11.60
CA ILE A 52 -10.74 2.85 -11.69
C ILE A 52 -11.46 3.93 -10.86
N ALA A 53 -10.92 4.29 -9.70
CA ALA A 53 -11.44 5.35 -8.85
C ALA A 53 -11.08 6.76 -9.35
N HIS A 54 -10.44 6.89 -10.51
CA HIS A 54 -10.00 8.17 -11.10
C HIS A 54 -9.06 8.99 -10.20
N CYS A 55 -8.25 8.32 -9.36
CA CYS A 55 -7.20 8.98 -8.60
C CYS A 55 -6.14 9.58 -9.54
N SER A 56 -5.58 10.74 -9.17
CA SER A 56 -4.51 11.38 -9.92
C SER A 56 -3.16 10.70 -9.65
N VAL A 57 -2.83 9.64 -10.38
CA VAL A 57 -1.51 8.98 -10.30
C VAL A 57 -0.53 9.74 -11.18
N LEU A 58 0.38 10.49 -10.54
CA LEU A 58 1.36 11.35 -11.20
C LEU A 58 2.47 10.53 -11.86
N SER A 59 2.95 9.52 -11.16
CA SER A 59 4.02 8.64 -11.62
C SER A 59 4.03 7.33 -10.83
N VAL A 60 4.73 6.35 -11.40
CA VAL A 60 5.00 5.05 -10.79
C VAL A 60 6.51 4.89 -10.62
N VAL A 61 6.92 4.52 -9.41
CA VAL A 61 8.28 4.09 -9.11
C VAL A 61 8.27 2.59 -8.89
N THR A 62 9.04 1.85 -9.68
CA THR A 62 9.08 0.40 -9.67
C THR A 62 10.51 -0.12 -9.62
N THR A 63 10.70 -1.42 -9.74
CA THR A 63 12.03 -2.03 -9.88
C THR A 63 12.30 -2.34 -11.36
N GLU A 64 13.57 -2.40 -11.70
CA GLU A 64 14.01 -2.84 -13.02
C GLU A 64 13.44 -4.21 -13.40
N ASP A 65 13.36 -4.46 -14.70
CA ASP A 65 12.98 -5.76 -15.23
C ASP A 65 13.98 -6.83 -14.76
N LYS A 66 13.48 -8.00 -14.38
CA LYS A 66 14.32 -9.06 -13.79
C LYS A 66 14.27 -10.33 -14.61
N PRO A 67 15.37 -11.11 -14.63
CA PRO A 67 15.33 -12.46 -15.12
C PRO A 67 14.36 -13.33 -14.30
N VAL A 68 13.43 -14.00 -14.96
CA VAL A 68 12.42 -14.86 -14.31
C VAL A 68 12.45 -16.26 -14.92
N GLY A 69 12.15 -17.24 -14.09
CA GLY A 69 12.05 -18.64 -14.48
C GLY A 69 13.39 -19.33 -14.70
N ARG A 70 13.33 -20.64 -15.05
CA ARG A 70 14.49 -21.51 -15.21
C ARG A 70 15.47 -21.03 -16.30
N HIS A 71 14.96 -20.31 -17.31
CA HIS A 71 15.74 -19.81 -18.45
C HIS A 71 16.20 -18.36 -18.30
N LEU A 72 16.07 -17.76 -17.11
CA LEU A 72 16.49 -16.39 -16.79
C LEU A 72 16.07 -15.36 -17.86
N ARG A 73 14.89 -15.50 -18.43
CA ARG A 73 14.36 -14.52 -19.41
C ARG A 73 14.02 -13.23 -18.69
N ILE A 74 14.56 -12.12 -19.19
CA ILE A 74 14.19 -10.80 -18.71
C ILE A 74 12.69 -10.62 -18.95
N THR A 75 11.97 -10.48 -17.84
CA THR A 75 10.50 -10.32 -17.85
C THR A 75 10.18 -8.90 -17.38
N PRO A 76 9.40 -8.15 -18.16
CA PRO A 76 8.99 -6.81 -17.77
C PRO A 76 8.28 -6.82 -16.42
N ASN A 77 8.58 -5.81 -15.60
CA ASN A 77 7.90 -5.61 -14.34
C ASN A 77 6.40 -5.36 -14.58
N PRO A 78 5.49 -6.11 -13.94
CA PRO A 78 4.05 -6.01 -14.22
C PRO A 78 3.47 -4.61 -13.94
N VAL A 79 4.00 -3.90 -12.95
CA VAL A 79 3.57 -2.54 -12.63
C VAL A 79 4.02 -1.55 -13.68
N LYS A 80 5.23 -1.72 -14.23
CA LYS A 80 5.73 -0.94 -15.38
C LYS A 80 4.81 -1.09 -16.59
N VAL A 81 4.46 -2.33 -16.94
CA VAL A 81 3.55 -2.61 -18.07
C VAL A 81 2.19 -1.96 -17.87
N LEU A 82 1.62 -2.08 -16.67
CA LEU A 82 0.32 -1.47 -16.34
C LEU A 82 0.37 0.06 -16.41
N ALA A 83 1.41 0.68 -15.86
CA ALA A 83 1.59 2.12 -15.87
C ALA A 83 1.74 2.66 -17.29
N GLN A 84 2.58 2.03 -18.12
CA GLN A 84 2.78 2.41 -19.54
C GLN A 84 1.48 2.31 -20.33
N LYS A 85 0.68 1.24 -20.13
CA LYS A 85 -0.63 1.07 -20.78
C LYS A 85 -1.59 2.23 -20.45
N ASN A 86 -1.44 2.85 -19.30
CA ASN A 86 -2.27 3.96 -18.83
C ASN A 86 -1.59 5.34 -19.03
N ASN A 87 -0.50 5.42 -19.80
CA ASN A 87 0.26 6.64 -20.06
C ASN A 87 0.79 7.32 -18.78
N ILE A 88 1.12 6.54 -17.75
CA ILE A 88 1.69 7.05 -16.50
C ILE A 88 3.22 6.98 -16.59
N PRO A 89 3.93 8.07 -16.28
CA PRO A 89 5.40 8.08 -16.21
C PRO A 89 5.92 7.02 -15.25
N VAL A 90 6.98 6.29 -15.66
CA VAL A 90 7.59 5.20 -14.89
C VAL A 90 9.05 5.50 -14.62
N PHE A 91 9.46 5.32 -13.38
CA PHE A 91 10.83 5.40 -12.91
C PHE A 91 11.25 4.04 -12.33
N GLU A 92 12.37 3.50 -12.82
CA GLU A 92 12.87 2.18 -12.38
C GLU A 92 13.88 2.30 -11.23
N THR A 93 14.36 3.50 -10.98
CA THR A 93 15.21 3.81 -9.84
C THR A 93 14.67 4.99 -9.05
N MET A 94 14.98 5.03 -7.76
CA MET A 94 14.63 6.14 -6.89
C MET A 94 15.39 7.42 -7.30
N ASN A 95 16.62 7.28 -7.78
CA ASN A 95 17.44 8.40 -8.24
C ASN A 95 16.82 9.11 -9.45
N ASP A 96 16.34 8.36 -10.44
CA ASP A 96 15.69 8.95 -11.62
C ASP A 96 14.44 9.74 -11.23
N TYR A 97 13.67 9.19 -10.28
CA TYR A 97 12.52 9.90 -9.73
C TYR A 97 12.93 11.19 -9.01
N CYS A 98 13.96 11.13 -8.16
CA CYS A 98 14.44 12.30 -7.40
C CYS A 98 14.88 13.46 -8.28
N MET A 99 15.48 13.19 -9.43
CA MET A 99 15.94 14.21 -10.37
C MET A 99 14.78 14.94 -11.06
N THR A 100 13.62 14.34 -11.11
CA THR A 100 12.43 14.90 -11.79
C THR A 100 11.41 15.51 -10.85
N MET A 101 11.58 15.33 -9.52
CA MET A 101 10.66 15.88 -8.53
C MET A 101 10.67 17.40 -8.51
N ASN A 102 9.54 17.98 -8.84
CA ASN A 102 9.22 19.36 -8.43
C ASN A 102 8.53 19.31 -7.06
N ASP A 103 8.97 20.16 -6.14
CA ASP A 103 8.45 20.25 -4.77
C ASP A 103 6.96 20.67 -4.81
N ASN A 104 6.07 19.69 -4.80
CA ASN A 104 4.62 19.91 -4.81
C ASN A 104 4.01 19.36 -3.52
N ARG A 105 3.58 20.27 -2.64
CA ARG A 105 2.94 19.97 -1.35
C ARG A 105 1.63 19.15 -1.46
N MET A 106 1.09 19.00 -2.67
CA MET A 106 -0.12 18.21 -2.93
C MET A 106 0.15 16.73 -3.22
N THR A 107 1.42 16.32 -3.22
CA THR A 107 1.82 14.96 -3.58
C THR A 107 1.94 14.06 -2.35
N VAL A 108 1.42 12.84 -2.46
CA VAL A 108 1.57 11.78 -1.45
C VAL A 108 2.20 10.55 -2.08
N GLY A 109 2.99 9.82 -1.30
CA GLY A 109 3.51 8.51 -1.68
C GLY A 109 2.55 7.40 -1.24
N LEU A 110 2.32 6.44 -2.10
CA LEU A 110 1.60 5.21 -1.76
C LEU A 110 2.43 3.99 -2.13
N VAL A 111 2.75 3.19 -1.14
CA VAL A 111 3.59 1.99 -1.26
C VAL A 111 2.72 0.74 -1.17
N ALA A 112 2.89 -0.17 -2.11
CA ALA A 112 2.27 -1.48 -2.09
C ALA A 112 3.22 -2.52 -2.68
N ALA A 113 3.73 -3.44 -1.87
CA ALA A 113 4.62 -4.53 -2.28
C ALA A 113 5.78 -4.07 -3.20
N TYR A 114 6.47 -3.00 -2.82
CA TYR A 114 7.56 -2.40 -3.60
C TYR A 114 8.86 -3.18 -3.51
N GLY A 115 9.15 -3.78 -2.35
CA GLY A 115 10.31 -4.66 -2.15
C GLY A 115 11.67 -3.96 -2.07
N LYS A 116 11.71 -2.63 -2.02
CA LYS A 116 12.92 -1.84 -1.72
C LYS A 116 12.66 -0.91 -0.54
N ILE A 117 13.72 -0.57 0.18
CA ILE A 117 13.66 0.44 1.25
C ILE A 117 13.55 1.82 0.60
N ILE A 118 12.69 2.67 1.12
CA ILE A 118 12.58 4.08 0.74
C ILE A 118 13.55 4.87 1.63
N PRO A 119 14.57 5.54 1.06
CA PRO A 119 15.53 6.33 1.83
C PRO A 119 14.87 7.51 2.56
N GLN A 120 15.46 7.93 3.67
CA GLN A 120 14.99 9.07 4.47
C GLN A 120 14.83 10.34 3.64
N GLU A 121 15.76 10.60 2.73
CA GLU A 121 15.71 11.76 1.82
C GLU A 121 14.43 11.82 0.98
N ILE A 122 13.86 10.64 0.63
CA ILE A 122 12.60 10.55 -0.08
C ILE A 122 11.43 10.80 0.87
N LEU A 123 11.46 10.21 2.07
CA LEU A 123 10.44 10.46 3.09
C LEU A 123 10.32 11.97 3.37
N ASP A 124 11.45 12.66 3.47
CA ASP A 124 11.51 14.10 3.73
C ASP A 124 10.91 14.93 2.59
N LYS A 125 11.19 14.56 1.33
CA LYS A 125 10.61 15.21 0.13
C LYS A 125 9.08 15.13 0.08
N PHE A 126 8.49 14.07 0.61
CA PHE A 126 7.04 13.93 0.74
C PHE A 126 6.49 14.55 2.04
N ASN A 127 7.29 15.28 2.81
CA ASN A 127 6.92 15.74 4.16
C ASN A 127 6.37 14.61 5.04
N ALA A 128 6.98 13.45 4.96
CA ALA A 128 6.54 12.21 5.58
C ALA A 128 5.09 11.79 5.24
N GLN A 129 4.56 12.19 4.08
CA GLN A 129 3.24 11.76 3.59
C GLN A 129 3.38 10.57 2.64
N ILE A 130 4.05 9.52 3.11
CA ILE A 130 4.14 8.24 2.41
C ILE A 130 3.41 7.20 3.25
N TYR A 131 2.49 6.50 2.60
CA TYR A 131 1.65 5.46 3.22
C TYR A 131 1.97 4.10 2.63
N ASN A 132 2.04 3.07 3.47
CA ASN A 132 2.29 1.69 3.04
C ASN A 132 1.09 0.80 3.34
N ILE A 133 0.70 0.01 2.35
CA ILE A 133 -0.28 -1.07 2.49
C ILE A 133 0.48 -2.32 2.95
N HIS A 134 0.32 -2.68 4.22
CA HIS A 134 0.98 -3.84 4.80
C HIS A 134 -0.01 -4.99 5.02
N PRO A 135 0.20 -6.18 4.40
CA PRO A 135 -0.78 -7.26 4.41
C PRO A 135 -0.69 -8.11 5.68
N SER A 136 -0.83 -7.48 6.84
CA SER A 136 -1.01 -8.11 8.14
C SER A 136 -1.68 -7.14 9.12
N LEU A 137 -2.10 -7.65 10.27
CA LEU A 137 -2.52 -6.84 11.42
C LEU A 137 -1.28 -6.44 12.23
N LEU A 138 -0.69 -5.28 11.92
CA LEU A 138 0.44 -4.74 12.69
C LEU A 138 0.05 -4.51 14.17
N PRO A 139 1.01 -4.70 15.10
CA PRO A 139 2.45 -4.84 14.92
C PRO A 139 2.94 -6.27 14.61
N LYS A 140 2.05 -7.24 14.41
CA LYS A 140 2.44 -8.61 14.05
C LYS A 140 2.88 -8.67 12.58
N TYR A 141 3.81 -9.59 12.29
CA TYR A 141 4.28 -9.86 10.92
C TYR A 141 4.87 -8.65 10.20
N ARG A 142 5.66 -7.82 10.92
CA ARG A 142 6.55 -6.84 10.30
C ARG A 142 7.57 -7.53 9.41
N GLY A 143 8.06 -6.83 8.39
CA GLY A 143 9.14 -7.33 7.53
C GLY A 143 8.69 -7.79 6.15
N PRO A 144 9.58 -8.42 5.37
CA PRO A 144 9.43 -8.55 3.92
C PRO A 144 8.46 -9.67 3.46
N SER A 145 8.06 -10.58 4.35
CA SER A 145 7.31 -11.79 3.96
C SER A 145 6.09 -12.07 4.85
N PRO A 146 5.23 -11.06 5.12
CA PRO A 146 4.12 -11.20 6.07
C PRO A 146 3.10 -12.26 5.66
N LEU A 147 2.79 -12.39 4.37
CA LEU A 147 1.81 -13.36 3.87
C LEU A 147 2.25 -14.80 4.09
N GLN A 148 3.50 -15.09 3.70
CA GLN A 148 4.06 -16.44 3.85
C GLN A 148 4.14 -16.85 5.32
N GLN A 149 4.59 -15.93 6.17
CA GLN A 149 4.76 -16.23 7.59
C GLN A 149 3.41 -16.51 8.28
N GLN A 150 2.38 -15.74 7.97
CA GLN A 150 1.04 -15.97 8.52
C GLN A 150 0.47 -17.34 8.12
N ILE A 151 0.66 -17.76 6.85
CA ILE A 151 0.24 -19.08 6.39
C ILE A 151 1.04 -20.19 7.09
N LEU A 152 2.36 -20.05 7.20
CA LEU A 152 3.23 -21.03 7.87
C LEU A 152 2.91 -21.17 9.36
N ASP A 153 2.57 -20.08 10.03
CA ASP A 153 2.20 -20.09 11.46
C ASP A 153 0.77 -20.63 11.68
N GLY A 154 0.01 -20.88 10.61
CA GLY A 154 -1.35 -21.42 10.71
C GLY A 154 -2.34 -20.47 11.39
N VAL A 155 -2.10 -19.18 11.36
CA VAL A 155 -3.03 -18.22 11.97
C VAL A 155 -4.29 -18.09 11.11
N ILE A 156 -5.44 -17.90 11.79
CA ILE A 156 -6.73 -17.70 11.14
C ILE A 156 -7.02 -16.21 10.98
N ASP A 157 -6.82 -15.43 12.04
CA ASP A 157 -7.08 -13.99 12.03
C ASP A 157 -5.96 -13.25 11.30
N THR A 158 -6.32 -12.52 10.28
CA THR A 158 -5.44 -11.67 9.47
C THR A 158 -6.09 -10.34 9.15
N GLY A 159 -5.48 -9.59 8.25
CA GLY A 159 -5.99 -8.33 7.73
C GLY A 159 -4.93 -7.53 7.02
N VAL A 160 -5.24 -6.28 6.78
CA VAL A 160 -4.35 -5.31 6.15
C VAL A 160 -4.27 -4.07 7.02
N THR A 161 -3.09 -3.49 7.13
CA THR A 161 -2.84 -2.27 7.89
C THR A 161 -2.28 -1.20 6.97
N ILE A 162 -2.82 0.01 7.05
CA ILE A 162 -2.23 1.20 6.42
C ILE A 162 -1.40 1.91 7.48
N ILE A 163 -0.12 2.08 7.22
CA ILE A 163 0.78 2.85 8.06
C ILE A 163 1.31 4.08 7.34
N LYS A 164 1.58 5.14 8.07
CA LYS A 164 2.42 6.22 7.62
C LYS A 164 3.87 5.80 7.80
N MET A 165 4.68 5.87 6.76
CA MET A 165 6.06 5.38 6.83
C MET A 165 6.95 6.29 7.67
N ASP A 166 7.89 5.67 8.36
CA ASP A 166 9.03 6.29 9.03
C ASP A 166 10.34 5.61 8.59
N ASP A 167 11.44 5.89 9.26
CA ASP A 167 12.79 5.37 8.96
C ASP A 167 12.96 3.88 9.30
N LYS A 168 11.97 3.26 9.96
CA LYS A 168 12.02 1.86 10.39
C LYS A 168 11.01 1.02 9.62
N MET A 169 11.40 -0.22 9.31
CA MET A 169 10.55 -1.14 8.57
C MET A 169 9.26 -1.44 9.32
N ASP A 170 8.12 -1.11 8.70
CA ASP A 170 6.75 -1.37 9.17
C ASP A 170 6.50 -0.95 10.64
N HIS A 171 7.12 0.17 11.04
CA HIS A 171 7.08 0.67 12.42
C HIS A 171 6.17 1.88 12.56
N GLY A 172 5.98 2.67 11.53
CA GLY A 172 5.29 3.94 11.54
C GLY A 172 3.86 3.90 12.11
N PRO A 173 3.26 5.04 12.37
CA PRO A 173 1.91 5.14 12.93
C PRO A 173 0.87 4.40 12.08
N ILE A 174 0.02 3.62 12.73
CA ILE A 174 -1.12 2.96 12.08
C ILE A 174 -2.20 4.01 11.83
N ILE A 175 -2.57 4.16 10.56
CA ILE A 175 -3.61 5.09 10.11
C ILE A 175 -4.97 4.41 10.11
N SER A 176 -5.04 3.21 9.51
CA SER A 176 -6.25 2.39 9.47
C SER A 176 -5.91 0.92 9.30
N PHE A 177 -6.87 0.05 9.57
CA PHE A 177 -6.74 -1.38 9.27
C PHE A 177 -8.10 -2.00 8.97
N ALA A 178 -8.10 -3.13 8.27
CA ALA A 178 -9.25 -3.99 8.11
C ALA A 178 -8.86 -5.43 8.46
N ARG A 179 -9.79 -6.15 9.09
CA ARG A 179 -9.64 -7.56 9.44
C ARG A 179 -10.14 -8.46 8.32
N ASP A 180 -9.51 -9.60 8.19
CA ASP A 180 -9.89 -10.69 7.30
C ASP A 180 -9.52 -12.03 7.97
N VAL A 181 -9.80 -13.14 7.30
CA VAL A 181 -9.43 -14.48 7.76
C VAL A 181 -8.60 -15.20 6.70
N ILE A 182 -7.69 -16.05 7.14
CA ILE A 182 -6.99 -16.98 6.26
C ILE A 182 -7.86 -18.21 6.09
N LEU A 183 -8.24 -18.53 4.87
CA LEU A 183 -9.04 -19.70 4.53
C LEU A 183 -8.15 -20.95 4.47
N PRO A 184 -8.69 -22.16 4.72
CA PRO A 184 -7.90 -23.40 4.72
C PRO A 184 -7.15 -23.70 3.42
N ASP A 185 -7.64 -23.21 2.29
CA ASP A 185 -7.09 -23.38 0.94
C ASP A 185 -6.34 -22.13 0.44
N ASP A 186 -6.16 -21.12 1.29
CA ASP A 186 -5.41 -19.93 0.90
C ASP A 186 -3.94 -20.25 0.61
N THR A 187 -3.51 -19.74 -0.50
CA THR A 187 -2.11 -19.62 -0.87
C THR A 187 -1.63 -18.17 -0.63
N THR A 188 -0.34 -17.94 -0.66
CA THR A 188 0.23 -16.58 -0.64
C THR A 188 -0.38 -15.68 -1.72
N ILE A 189 -0.74 -16.26 -2.89
CA ILE A 189 -1.31 -15.51 -4.01
C ILE A 189 -2.76 -15.13 -3.70
N THR A 190 -3.60 -16.09 -3.29
CA THR A 190 -5.02 -15.83 -3.04
C THR A 190 -5.22 -14.88 -1.87
N LEU A 191 -4.51 -15.12 -0.76
CA LEU A 191 -4.50 -14.24 0.40
C LEU A 191 -3.98 -12.83 0.04
N GLY A 192 -2.86 -12.76 -0.68
CA GLY A 192 -2.27 -11.48 -1.10
C GLY A 192 -3.21 -10.66 -1.97
N ASN A 193 -3.83 -11.29 -2.98
CA ASN A 193 -4.80 -10.63 -3.84
C ASN A 193 -5.95 -10.02 -3.03
N ARG A 194 -6.46 -10.76 -2.06
CA ARG A 194 -7.56 -10.32 -1.20
C ARG A 194 -7.14 -9.17 -0.28
N LEU A 195 -5.99 -9.30 0.41
CA LEU A 195 -5.53 -8.27 1.35
C LEU A 195 -5.08 -6.98 0.66
N PHE A 196 -4.40 -7.04 -0.50
CA PHE A 196 -4.04 -5.83 -1.24
C PHE A 196 -5.26 -5.15 -1.88
N SER A 197 -6.26 -5.94 -2.33
CA SER A 197 -7.56 -5.40 -2.75
C SER A 197 -8.25 -4.65 -1.61
N LEU A 198 -8.31 -5.25 -0.42
CA LEU A 198 -8.89 -4.66 0.78
C LEU A 198 -8.11 -3.42 1.24
N GLY A 199 -6.77 -3.44 1.14
CA GLY A 199 -5.92 -2.30 1.43
C GLY A 199 -6.16 -1.11 0.50
N ALA A 200 -6.37 -1.37 -0.78
CA ALA A 200 -6.75 -0.32 -1.74
C ALA A 200 -8.12 0.28 -1.39
N ASP A 201 -9.09 -0.54 -1.00
CA ASP A 201 -10.41 -0.05 -0.57
C ASP A 201 -10.30 0.80 0.70
N LEU A 202 -9.43 0.44 1.65
CA LEU A 202 -9.14 1.27 2.81
C LEU A 202 -8.56 2.63 2.41
N ILE A 203 -7.59 2.66 1.50
CA ILE A 203 -6.99 3.91 1.00
C ILE A 203 -8.04 4.80 0.35
N LEU A 204 -8.88 4.23 -0.52
CA LEU A 204 -9.91 4.95 -1.25
C LEU A 204 -11.03 5.49 -0.34
N ASN A 205 -11.30 4.83 0.78
CA ASN A 205 -12.35 5.21 1.72
C ASN A 205 -11.83 5.94 2.97
N SER A 206 -10.51 6.11 3.10
CA SER A 206 -9.91 6.72 4.29
C SER A 206 -9.74 8.23 4.13
N GLN A 207 -9.92 8.93 5.24
CA GLN A 207 -9.49 10.31 5.43
C GLN A 207 -8.19 10.27 6.23
N PHE A 208 -7.09 10.61 5.57
CA PHE A 208 -5.80 10.77 6.25
C PHE A 208 -5.71 12.22 6.74
N SER A 209 -5.81 12.43 8.02
CA SER A 209 -5.61 13.72 8.68
C SER A 209 -4.23 13.79 9.32
#